data_aa756e2cd04cdb037db868bbcbbded19
#
_entry.id   aa756e2cd04cdb037db868bbcbbded19
#
_cell.length_a   1.000
_cell.length_b   1.000
_cell.length_c   1.000
_cell.angle_alpha   90.00
_cell.angle_beta   90.00
_cell.angle_gamma   90.00
#
_symmetry.space_group_name_H-M   'P 1'
#
loop_
_entity.id
_entity.type
_entity.pdbx_description
1 polymer ?
#
loop_
_entity_poly.entity_id
_entity_poly.type
_entity_poly.pdbx_seq_one_letter_code
_entity_poly.pdbx_strand_id
1 'polypeptide(L)'
;FCCQSHIILLQKLRDAILHIESQLGTPPEGGAPHDHKLVVHTFGSFDVLYNGTPVSFEREKARELLALLVDRQGLSMTNSEIEAVLWEDPPSQQYLYTLFHSLRKTLHSIGFDDLLIRSRNRTSIDVSKIQCDLYEFLQGNPDAVNSYAGEYMNNYSWAEYTNGRLYNGNFSDFLLAAQMRK
;
A
#
# COMPACT_ATOMS: atom_id res chain seq x y z
N PHE A 1 23.41 -34.09 -36.28
CA PHE A 1 24.48 -33.11 -35.97
C PHE A 1 23.95 -31.77 -35.38
N CYS A 2 22.65 -31.56 -35.25
CA CYS A 2 22.10 -30.26 -34.79
C CYS A 2 21.79 -30.17 -33.29
N CYS A 3 21.81 -31.29 -32.56
CA CYS A 3 21.39 -31.31 -31.16
C CYS A 3 22.49 -30.92 -30.16
N GLN A 4 23.73 -31.11 -30.51
CA GLN A 4 24.90 -30.91 -29.63
C GLN A 4 25.25 -29.41 -29.47
N SER A 5 25.02 -28.60 -30.49
CA SER A 5 25.28 -27.16 -30.45
C SER A 5 24.31 -26.40 -29.55
N HIS A 6 23.04 -26.86 -29.42
CA HIS A 6 22.04 -26.25 -28.53
C HIS A 6 22.35 -26.49 -27.06
N ILE A 7 22.85 -27.69 -26.74
CA ILE A 7 23.21 -28.04 -25.36
C ILE A 7 24.40 -27.21 -24.87
N ILE A 8 25.39 -27.02 -25.72
CA ILE A 8 26.59 -26.22 -25.44
C ILE A 8 26.23 -24.73 -25.28
N LEU A 9 25.29 -24.22 -26.06
CA LEU A 9 24.82 -22.83 -25.95
C LEU A 9 24.05 -22.59 -24.65
N LEU A 10 23.17 -23.52 -24.25
CA LEU A 10 22.43 -23.45 -22.99
C LEU A 10 23.37 -23.55 -21.79
N GLN A 11 24.41 -24.38 -21.87
CA GLN A 11 25.41 -24.51 -20.81
C GLN A 11 26.21 -23.22 -20.63
N LYS A 12 26.65 -22.60 -21.73
CA LYS A 12 27.36 -21.31 -21.71
C LYS A 12 26.51 -20.16 -21.17
N LEU A 13 25.20 -20.13 -21.49
CA LEU A 13 24.24 -19.16 -20.92
C LEU A 13 24.05 -19.35 -19.42
N ARG A 14 23.94 -20.60 -18.98
CA ARG A 14 23.85 -20.93 -17.56
C ARG A 14 25.11 -20.52 -16.79
N ASP A 15 26.29 -20.81 -17.32
CA ASP A 15 27.56 -20.45 -16.71
C ASP A 15 27.75 -18.92 -16.66
N ALA A 16 27.30 -18.20 -17.71
CA ALA A 16 27.30 -16.74 -17.73
C ALA A 16 26.35 -16.13 -16.68
N ILE A 17 25.17 -16.71 -16.50
CA ILE A 17 24.20 -16.27 -15.46
C ILE A 17 24.80 -16.50 -14.07
N LEU A 18 25.35 -17.67 -13.79
CA LEU A 18 26.01 -18.00 -12.51
C LEU A 18 27.23 -17.09 -12.25
N HIS A 19 27.95 -16.70 -13.31
CA HIS A 19 29.09 -15.79 -13.17
C HIS A 19 28.65 -14.35 -12.88
N ILE A 20 27.52 -13.89 -13.44
CA ILE A 20 26.91 -12.59 -13.15
C ILE A 20 26.35 -12.59 -11.72
N GLU A 21 25.69 -13.67 -11.28
CA GLU A 21 25.19 -13.80 -9.90
C GLU A 21 26.33 -13.83 -8.88
N SER A 22 27.50 -14.38 -9.21
CA SER A 22 28.66 -14.38 -8.32
C SER A 22 29.41 -13.04 -8.27
N GLN A 23 29.22 -12.16 -9.27
CA GLN A 23 29.78 -10.81 -9.32
C GLN A 23 28.82 -9.75 -8.78
N LEU A 24 27.54 -10.03 -8.75
CA LEU A 24 26.58 -9.31 -7.91
C LEU A 24 26.85 -9.77 -6.48
N GLY A 25 27.91 -9.20 -5.88
CA GLY A 25 28.26 -9.43 -4.49
C GLY A 25 27.02 -9.32 -3.62
N THR A 26 26.96 -10.14 -2.57
CA THR A 26 26.04 -9.99 -1.45
C THR A 26 25.68 -8.52 -1.25
N PRO A 27 24.38 -8.17 -1.11
CA PRO A 27 24.00 -6.79 -0.83
C PRO A 27 24.85 -6.28 0.33
N PRO A 28 25.43 -5.08 0.27
CA PRO A 28 26.24 -4.58 1.37
C PRO A 28 25.37 -4.54 2.62
N GLU A 29 25.70 -5.37 3.58
CA GLU A 29 25.30 -5.19 4.97
C GLU A 29 26.02 -3.93 5.47
N GLY A 30 25.44 -2.78 5.19
CA GLY A 30 25.99 -1.49 5.51
C GLY A 30 24.89 -0.43 5.45
N GLY A 31 24.10 -0.38 6.53
CA GLY A 31 22.97 0.49 6.77
C GLY A 31 23.16 1.94 6.37
N ALA A 32 22.48 2.33 5.29
CA ALA A 32 21.71 3.56 5.35
C ALA A 32 20.50 3.28 6.27
N PRO A 33 19.99 4.26 7.05
CA PRO A 33 18.76 4.05 7.80
C PRO A 33 17.70 3.67 6.78
N HIS A 34 17.32 2.39 6.76
CA HIS A 34 16.15 1.95 6.02
C HIS A 34 15.01 2.75 6.60
N ASP A 35 14.53 3.69 5.83
CA ASP A 35 13.32 4.43 6.11
C ASP A 35 12.23 3.35 6.15
N HIS A 36 11.96 2.83 7.37
CA HIS A 36 11.06 1.70 7.60
C HIS A 36 9.64 2.14 7.28
N LYS A 37 9.34 2.23 5.98
CA LYS A 37 8.02 2.56 5.48
C LYS A 37 7.30 1.32 5.00
N LEU A 38 6.02 1.28 5.29
CA LEU A 38 5.11 0.33 4.71
C LEU A 38 4.82 0.75 3.27
N VAL A 39 5.10 -0.09 2.29
CA VAL A 39 4.81 0.20 0.87
C VAL A 39 3.37 -0.18 0.60
N VAL A 40 2.60 0.75 0.06
CA VAL A 40 1.18 0.57 -0.25
C VAL A 40 0.93 0.92 -1.71
N HIS A 41 0.42 -0.03 -2.46
CA HIS A 41 -0.06 0.17 -3.81
C HIS A 41 -1.57 0.34 -3.79
N THR A 42 -2.03 1.41 -4.44
CA THR A 42 -3.45 1.76 -4.55
C THR A 42 -3.91 1.80 -6.00
N PHE A 43 -2.99 1.90 -6.96
CA PHE A 43 -3.32 1.88 -8.38
C PHE A 43 -3.53 0.44 -8.84
N GLY A 44 -4.70 0.19 -9.47
CA GLY A 44 -5.21 -1.15 -9.68
C GLY A 44 -5.81 -1.73 -8.40
N SER A 45 -5.29 -2.85 -7.93
CA SER A 45 -5.70 -3.49 -6.67
C SER A 45 -4.96 -2.89 -5.47
N PHE A 46 -5.63 -2.88 -4.32
CA PHE A 46 -4.98 -2.49 -3.07
C PHE A 46 -4.04 -3.57 -2.57
N ASP A 47 -2.75 -3.27 -2.47
CA ASP A 47 -1.73 -4.17 -1.96
C ASP A 47 -0.81 -3.49 -0.94
N VAL A 48 -0.36 -4.27 0.04
CA VAL A 48 0.52 -3.81 1.12
C VAL A 48 1.74 -4.71 1.17
N LEU A 49 2.92 -4.11 1.09
CA LEU A 49 4.19 -4.82 1.14
C LEU A 49 5.06 -4.30 2.29
N TYR A 50 5.75 -5.21 2.92
CA TYR A 50 6.79 -4.93 3.89
C TYR A 50 8.07 -5.66 3.50
N ASN A 51 9.17 -4.92 3.31
CA ASN A 51 10.44 -5.44 2.80
C ASN A 51 10.27 -6.26 1.51
N GLY A 52 9.41 -5.79 0.59
CA GLY A 52 9.12 -6.45 -0.68
C GLY A 52 8.22 -7.69 -0.59
N THR A 53 7.77 -8.06 0.60
CA THR A 53 6.90 -9.22 0.82
C THR A 53 5.47 -8.78 1.07
N PRO A 54 4.44 -9.36 0.41
CA PRO A 54 3.05 -9.04 0.67
C PRO A 54 2.65 -9.31 2.12
N VAL A 55 1.98 -8.34 2.75
CA VAL A 55 1.48 -8.47 4.12
C VAL A 55 0.19 -9.30 4.10
N SER A 56 0.18 -10.39 4.88
CA SER A 56 -1.00 -11.24 5.00
C SER A 56 -1.94 -10.71 6.09
N PHE A 57 -3.20 -10.53 5.74
CA PHE A 57 -4.25 -10.13 6.68
C PHE A 57 -5.10 -11.33 7.07
N GLU A 58 -5.31 -11.52 8.37
CA GLU A 58 -6.18 -12.59 8.90
C GLU A 58 -7.63 -12.42 8.43
N ARG A 59 -8.05 -11.17 8.16
CA ARG A 59 -9.39 -10.81 7.71
C ARG A 59 -9.31 -9.82 6.56
N GLU A 60 -9.94 -10.15 5.42
CA GLU A 60 -10.02 -9.23 4.27
C GLU A 60 -10.66 -7.89 4.64
N LYS A 61 -11.65 -7.89 5.54
CA LYS A 61 -12.27 -6.66 6.03
C LYS A 61 -11.31 -5.77 6.85
N ALA A 62 -10.27 -6.36 7.46
CA ALA A 62 -9.22 -5.57 8.12
C ALA A 62 -8.26 -4.92 7.10
N ARG A 63 -8.01 -5.60 5.98
CA ARG A 63 -7.28 -5.04 4.84
C ARG A 63 -8.07 -3.89 4.21
N GLU A 64 -9.37 -4.04 4.01
CA GLU A 64 -10.26 -3.00 3.50
C GLU A 64 -10.32 -1.79 4.45
N LEU A 65 -10.36 -2.00 5.77
CA LEU A 65 -10.26 -0.92 6.75
C LEU A 65 -8.96 -0.13 6.61
N LEU A 66 -7.82 -0.80 6.42
CA LEU A 66 -6.55 -0.12 6.16
C LEU A 66 -6.60 0.67 4.85
N ALA A 67 -7.14 0.08 3.79
CA ALA A 67 -7.32 0.75 2.49
C ALA A 67 -8.13 2.05 2.63
N LEU A 68 -9.24 2.00 3.36
CA LEU A 68 -10.07 3.17 3.64
C LEU A 68 -9.30 4.27 4.39
N LEU A 69 -8.50 3.91 5.39
CA LEU A 69 -7.69 4.87 6.14
C LEU A 69 -6.56 5.46 5.29
N VAL A 70 -5.99 4.67 4.37
CA VAL A 70 -5.00 5.15 3.38
C VAL A 70 -5.65 6.14 2.42
N ASP A 71 -6.85 5.85 1.89
CA ASP A 71 -7.62 6.76 1.03
C ASP A 71 -7.85 8.12 1.71
N ARG A 72 -8.05 8.12 3.01
CA ARG A 72 -8.27 9.34 3.82
C ARG A 72 -7.00 10.15 4.10
N GLN A 73 -5.83 9.69 3.71
CA GLN A 73 -4.57 10.44 3.75
C GLN A 73 -4.25 11.07 5.11
N GLY A 74 -4.45 10.31 6.19
CA GLY A 74 -4.23 10.77 7.57
C GLY A 74 -5.38 11.57 8.19
N LEU A 75 -6.45 11.86 7.45
CA LEU A 75 -7.66 12.43 8.03
C LEU A 75 -8.33 11.43 8.96
N SER A 76 -8.72 11.89 10.14
CA SER A 76 -9.35 11.03 11.13
C SER A 76 -10.82 10.77 10.79
N MET A 77 -11.25 9.51 10.90
CA MET A 77 -12.64 9.07 10.77
C MET A 77 -13.21 8.63 12.09
N THR A 78 -14.48 8.89 12.32
CA THR A 78 -15.26 8.31 13.43
C THR A 78 -15.61 6.85 13.13
N ASN A 79 -15.93 6.08 14.18
CA ASN A 79 -16.39 4.70 13.98
C ASN A 79 -17.63 4.65 13.07
N SER A 80 -18.58 5.57 13.24
CA SER A 80 -19.81 5.62 12.41
C SER A 80 -19.52 5.95 10.94
N GLU A 81 -18.54 6.83 10.66
CA GLU A 81 -18.10 7.11 9.29
C GLU A 81 -17.45 5.88 8.64
N ILE A 82 -16.65 5.13 9.41
CA ILE A 82 -16.02 3.88 8.95
C ILE A 82 -17.11 2.83 8.67
N GLU A 83 -18.06 2.67 9.60
CA GLU A 83 -19.17 1.73 9.44
C GLU A 83 -20.01 2.03 8.20
N ALA A 84 -20.34 3.30 7.98
CA ALA A 84 -21.15 3.73 6.84
C ALA A 84 -20.48 3.49 5.47
N VAL A 85 -19.14 3.47 5.42
CA VAL A 85 -18.41 3.19 4.18
C VAL A 85 -18.20 1.69 3.97
N LEU A 86 -17.88 0.96 5.04
CA LEU A 86 -17.50 -0.45 4.93
C LEU A 86 -18.69 -1.42 4.86
N TRP A 87 -19.90 -1.00 5.24
CA TRP A 87 -21.10 -1.85 5.27
C TRP A 87 -22.35 -1.08 4.86
N GLU A 88 -23.22 -1.75 4.11
CA GLU A 88 -24.56 -1.26 3.84
C GLU A 88 -25.42 -1.28 5.11
N ASP A 89 -25.34 -2.40 5.85
CA ASP A 89 -25.95 -2.55 7.17
C ASP A 89 -24.85 -2.57 8.24
N PRO A 90 -24.81 -1.60 9.16
CA PRO A 90 -23.75 -1.51 10.16
C PRO A 90 -23.74 -2.76 11.04
N PRO A 91 -22.55 -3.37 11.23
CA PRO A 91 -22.40 -4.53 12.09
C PRO A 91 -22.55 -4.12 13.57
N SER A 92 -22.56 -5.11 14.47
CA SER A 92 -22.45 -4.82 15.90
C SER A 92 -21.16 -4.07 16.21
N GLN A 93 -21.18 -3.13 17.18
CA GLN A 93 -19.97 -2.44 17.64
C GLN A 93 -18.84 -3.41 18.01
N GLN A 94 -19.19 -4.57 18.56
CA GLN A 94 -18.23 -5.62 18.91
C GLN A 94 -17.44 -6.11 17.67
N TYR A 95 -18.09 -6.19 16.50
CA TYR A 95 -17.43 -6.62 15.28
C TYR A 95 -16.40 -5.60 14.80
N LEU A 96 -16.73 -4.30 14.84
CA LEU A 96 -15.77 -3.24 14.49
C LEU A 96 -14.54 -3.26 15.42
N TYR A 97 -14.73 -3.47 16.73
CA TYR A 97 -13.61 -3.63 17.66
C TYR A 97 -12.73 -4.84 17.33
N THR A 98 -13.34 -5.96 16.96
CA THR A 98 -12.65 -7.16 16.53
C THR A 98 -11.83 -6.89 15.26
N LEU A 99 -12.36 -6.10 14.34
CA LEU A 99 -11.68 -5.71 13.11
C LEU A 99 -10.44 -4.85 13.38
N PHE A 100 -10.57 -3.84 14.23
CA PHE A 100 -9.43 -3.04 14.68
C PHE A 100 -8.37 -3.88 15.41
N HIS A 101 -8.79 -4.85 16.20
CA HIS A 101 -7.87 -5.76 16.88
C HIS A 101 -7.10 -6.62 15.85
N SER A 102 -7.79 -7.19 14.87
CA SER A 102 -7.17 -7.97 13.80
C SER A 102 -6.17 -7.13 13.01
N LEU A 103 -6.53 -5.89 12.62
CA LEU A 103 -5.63 -4.98 11.92
C LEU A 103 -4.39 -4.65 12.76
N ARG A 104 -4.54 -4.32 14.04
CA ARG A 104 -3.41 -4.07 14.95
C ARG A 104 -2.49 -5.27 15.09
N LYS A 105 -3.04 -6.47 15.22
CA LYS A 105 -2.27 -7.70 15.30
C LYS A 105 -1.40 -7.89 14.06
N THR A 106 -1.94 -7.64 12.87
CA THR A 106 -1.20 -7.68 11.61
C THR A 106 -0.09 -6.63 11.59
N LEU A 107 -0.40 -5.37 11.92
CA LEU A 107 0.60 -4.30 11.95
C LEU A 107 1.70 -4.54 12.99
N HIS A 108 1.34 -5.03 14.18
CA HIS A 108 2.29 -5.43 15.22
C HIS A 108 3.27 -6.49 14.73
N SER A 109 2.79 -7.50 14.00
CA SER A 109 3.64 -8.59 13.49
C SER A 109 4.73 -8.13 12.52
N ILE A 110 4.59 -6.94 11.94
CA ILE A 110 5.55 -6.33 11.02
C ILE A 110 6.23 -5.06 11.60
N GLY A 111 6.01 -4.77 12.89
CA GLY A 111 6.67 -3.66 13.61
C GLY A 111 6.07 -2.27 13.36
N PHE A 112 4.80 -2.16 12.93
CA PHE A 112 4.08 -0.91 12.67
C PHE A 112 2.97 -0.64 13.69
N ASP A 113 3.24 -0.83 14.98
CA ASP A 113 2.29 -0.66 16.08
C ASP A 113 1.67 0.74 16.15
N ASP A 114 2.45 1.73 15.79
CA ASP A 114 2.14 3.14 15.87
C ASP A 114 1.64 3.74 14.54
N LEU A 115 1.39 2.89 13.52
CA LEU A 115 0.77 3.32 12.26
C LEU A 115 -0.68 3.79 12.49
N LEU A 116 -1.43 3.11 13.36
CA LEU A 116 -2.81 3.45 13.68
C LEU A 116 -2.86 4.44 14.85
N ILE A 117 -3.32 5.65 14.57
CA ILE A 117 -3.55 6.70 15.57
C ILE A 117 -5.01 6.66 15.98
N ARG A 118 -5.29 6.28 17.24
CA ARG A 118 -6.66 6.29 17.80
C ARG A 118 -6.79 7.29 18.93
N SER A 119 -7.83 8.13 18.83
CA SER A 119 -8.22 9.07 19.87
C SER A 119 -9.72 9.00 20.10
N ARG A 120 -10.14 8.48 21.27
CA ARG A 120 -11.55 8.28 21.63
C ARG A 120 -12.29 7.48 20.55
N ASN A 121 -13.18 8.13 19.79
CA ASN A 121 -14.00 7.53 18.74
C ASN A 121 -13.48 7.86 17.31
N ARG A 122 -12.24 8.31 17.17
CA ARG A 122 -11.63 8.65 15.88
C ARG A 122 -10.40 7.80 15.63
N THR A 123 -10.22 7.45 14.36
CA THR A 123 -9.06 6.68 13.89
C THR A 123 -8.48 7.35 12.65
N SER A 124 -7.17 7.43 12.59
CA SER A 124 -6.39 7.84 11.40
C SER A 124 -5.14 6.98 11.29
N ILE A 125 -4.33 7.23 10.27
CA ILE A 125 -3.01 6.62 10.11
C ILE A 125 -1.93 7.69 10.08
N ASP A 126 -0.72 7.31 10.49
CA ASP A 126 0.48 8.13 10.30
C ASP A 126 1.01 7.96 8.88
N VAL A 127 0.68 8.93 8.02
CA VAL A 127 1.08 8.90 6.60
C VAL A 127 2.60 8.97 6.40
N SER A 128 3.37 9.46 7.39
CA SER A 128 4.83 9.54 7.30
C SER A 128 5.50 8.15 7.27
N LYS A 129 4.80 7.13 7.77
CA LYS A 129 5.24 5.73 7.83
C LYS A 129 4.86 4.91 6.61
N ILE A 130 4.17 5.53 5.65
CA ILE A 130 3.68 4.88 4.44
C ILE A 130 4.38 5.49 3.23
N GLN A 131 4.87 4.64 2.35
CA GLN A 131 5.17 4.99 0.97
C GLN A 131 4.01 4.51 0.11
N CYS A 132 3.30 5.43 -0.55
CA CYS A 132 2.06 5.15 -1.27
C CYS A 132 2.06 5.85 -2.62
N ASP A 133 1.75 5.10 -3.68
CA ASP A 133 1.64 5.60 -5.04
C ASP A 133 0.61 6.74 -5.17
N LEU A 134 -0.54 6.66 -4.48
CA LEU A 134 -1.49 7.76 -4.39
C LEU A 134 -0.85 9.04 -3.83
N TYR A 135 -0.07 8.93 -2.76
CA TYR A 135 0.52 10.11 -2.12
C TYR A 135 1.59 10.74 -3.00
N GLU A 136 2.40 9.93 -3.66
CA GLU A 136 3.39 10.38 -4.63
C GLU A 136 2.73 11.03 -5.86
N PHE A 137 1.65 10.44 -6.36
CA PHE A 137 0.85 10.99 -7.45
C PHE A 137 0.30 12.39 -7.09
N LEU A 138 -0.27 12.54 -5.91
CA LEU A 138 -0.81 13.83 -5.44
C LEU A 138 0.26 14.90 -5.22
N GLN A 139 1.51 14.49 -5.01
CA GLN A 139 2.68 15.38 -4.94
C GLN A 139 3.24 15.73 -6.33
N GLY A 140 2.68 15.15 -7.40
CA GLY A 140 3.14 15.37 -8.76
C GLY A 140 4.41 14.61 -9.13
N ASN A 141 4.71 13.50 -8.42
CA ASN A 141 5.84 12.63 -8.79
C ASN A 141 5.59 12.05 -10.19
N PRO A 142 6.52 12.30 -11.17
CA PRO A 142 6.31 11.88 -12.55
C PRO A 142 6.14 10.36 -12.71
N ASP A 143 6.85 9.56 -11.93
CA ASP A 143 6.77 8.10 -12.01
C ASP A 143 5.39 7.59 -11.52
N ALA A 144 4.88 8.15 -10.43
CA ALA A 144 3.55 7.84 -9.92
C ALA A 144 2.44 8.33 -10.88
N VAL A 145 2.62 9.51 -11.48
CA VAL A 145 1.66 10.03 -12.49
C VAL A 145 1.63 9.13 -13.72
N ASN A 146 2.78 8.65 -14.20
CA ASN A 146 2.87 7.77 -15.35
C ASN A 146 2.38 6.34 -15.05
N SER A 147 2.43 5.89 -13.80
CA SER A 147 1.97 4.56 -13.40
C SER A 147 0.45 4.47 -13.24
N TYR A 148 -0.25 5.59 -13.11
CA TYR A 148 -1.71 5.60 -13.00
C TYR A 148 -2.38 5.29 -14.32
N ALA A 149 -2.97 4.10 -14.43
CA ALA A 149 -3.67 3.61 -15.62
C ALA A 149 -5.20 3.85 -15.60
N GLY A 150 -5.69 4.73 -14.72
CA GLY A 150 -7.13 4.99 -14.56
C GLY A 150 -7.84 4.04 -13.60
N GLU A 151 -7.10 3.21 -12.89
CA GLU A 151 -7.62 2.23 -11.94
C GLU A 151 -7.13 2.54 -10.52
N TYR A 152 -8.03 2.47 -9.55
CA TYR A 152 -7.75 2.77 -8.15
C TYR A 152 -8.54 1.84 -7.23
N MET A 153 -7.85 1.06 -6.41
CA MET A 153 -8.44 0.14 -5.42
C MET A 153 -9.66 -0.64 -5.94
N ASN A 154 -9.54 -1.30 -7.09
CA ASN A 154 -10.62 -2.00 -7.80
C ASN A 154 -11.36 -3.05 -6.96
N ASN A 155 -10.76 -3.48 -5.86
CA ASN A 155 -11.34 -4.41 -4.92
C ASN A 155 -12.53 -3.81 -4.14
N TYR A 156 -12.66 -2.46 -4.10
CA TYR A 156 -13.58 -1.79 -3.18
C TYR A 156 -14.47 -0.79 -3.93
N SER A 157 -15.78 -0.99 -3.89
CA SER A 157 -16.76 -0.14 -4.57
C SER A 157 -16.75 1.31 -4.08
N TRP A 158 -16.48 1.56 -2.80
CA TRP A 158 -16.40 2.91 -2.25
C TRP A 158 -15.23 3.73 -2.83
N ALA A 159 -14.20 3.07 -3.37
CA ALA A 159 -13.04 3.73 -3.97
C ALA A 159 -13.33 4.40 -5.32
N GLU A 160 -14.46 4.08 -5.97
CA GLU A 160 -14.88 4.67 -7.24
C GLU A 160 -14.98 6.19 -7.17
N TYR A 161 -15.41 6.73 -6.03
CA TYR A 161 -15.46 8.18 -5.84
C TYR A 161 -14.08 8.84 -5.95
N THR A 162 -13.08 8.28 -5.27
CA THR A 162 -11.69 8.76 -5.36
C THR A 162 -11.12 8.53 -6.75
N ASN A 163 -11.38 7.37 -7.37
CA ASN A 163 -10.96 7.08 -8.75
C ASN A 163 -11.50 8.12 -9.74
N GLY A 164 -12.78 8.46 -9.66
CA GLY A 164 -13.38 9.49 -10.50
C GLY A 164 -12.73 10.87 -10.34
N ARG A 165 -12.29 11.24 -9.13
CA ARG A 165 -11.56 12.49 -8.87
C ARG A 165 -10.15 12.47 -9.47
N LEU A 166 -9.43 11.35 -9.34
CA LEU A 166 -8.09 11.16 -9.91
C LEU A 166 -8.14 11.24 -11.44
N TYR A 167 -9.12 10.58 -12.06
CA TYR A 167 -9.28 10.54 -13.51
C TYR A 167 -9.60 11.92 -14.10
N ASN A 168 -10.44 12.71 -13.44
CA ASN A 168 -10.86 14.04 -13.94
C ASN A 168 -9.80 15.13 -13.72
N GLY A 169 -8.63 14.80 -13.18
CA GLY A 169 -7.53 15.76 -13.00
C GLY A 169 -7.84 16.91 -12.03
N ASN A 170 -8.82 16.75 -11.15
CA ASN A 170 -9.17 17.73 -10.12
C ASN A 170 -8.12 17.78 -9.00
N PHE A 171 -6.84 17.90 -9.42
CA PHE A 171 -5.69 18.03 -8.51
C PHE A 171 -5.79 19.26 -7.60
N SER A 172 -6.44 20.32 -8.05
CA SER A 172 -6.59 21.56 -7.27
C SER A 172 -7.27 21.33 -5.92
N ASP A 173 -8.28 20.46 -5.86
CA ASP A 173 -9.00 20.16 -4.62
C ASP A 173 -8.14 19.36 -3.64
N PHE A 174 -7.30 18.44 -4.15
CA PHE A 174 -6.36 17.68 -3.32
C PHE A 174 -5.24 18.58 -2.78
N LEU A 175 -4.71 19.48 -3.60
CA LEU A 175 -3.68 20.44 -3.19
C LEU A 175 -4.22 21.45 -2.17
N LEU A 176 -5.47 21.92 -2.33
CA LEU A 176 -6.10 22.82 -1.36
C LEU A 176 -6.29 22.13 -0.01
N ALA A 177 -6.76 20.88 0.00
CA ALA A 177 -6.90 20.09 1.21
C ALA A 177 -5.55 19.80 1.90
N ALA A 178 -4.46 19.68 1.16
CA ALA A 178 -3.12 19.51 1.70
C ALA A 178 -2.53 20.82 2.28
N GLN A 179 -2.86 21.97 1.70
CA GLN A 179 -2.41 23.29 2.17
C GLN A 179 -3.14 23.77 3.43
N MET A 180 -4.40 23.36 3.63
CA MET A 180 -5.18 23.69 4.84
C MET A 180 -4.74 22.88 6.08
N ARG A 181 -3.76 21.99 5.94
CA ARG A 181 -3.22 21.13 7.03
C ARG A 181 -1.94 21.66 7.69
N LYS A 182 -1.44 22.81 7.27
CA LYS A 182 -0.33 23.53 7.91
C LYS A 182 -0.86 24.55 8.89
#